data_c6bd5d70fdc171ba61ca434c082af8aa
#
_entry.id   c6bd5d70fdc171ba61ca434c082af8aa
#
_cell.length_a   1.000
_cell.length_b   1.000
_cell.length_c   1.000
_cell.angle_alpha   90.00
_cell.angle_beta   90.00
_cell.angle_gamma   90.00
#
_symmetry.space_group_name_H-M   'P 1'
#
loop_
_entity.id
_entity.type
_entity.pdbx_description
1 polymer ?
#
loop_
_entity_poly.entity_id
_entity_poly.type
_entity_poly.pdbx_seq_one_letter_code
_entity_poly.pdbx_strand_id
1 'polypeptide(L)'
;MNIAPVMVVGLGRFGISLASELTSNGVEVLGVDSNAKVVRESAPFLTEAVVADATDADALAQLGLEDIKHVVLAVGNQLEASILTASNLIESGVPDVWAKANSEAHGRILKQLGVHHVVHPERDTGRRVAHLLLSLIHISEP
;
A
#
# COMPACT_ATOMS: atom_id res chain seq x y z
N MET A 1 2.48 -8.56 -21.11
CA MET A 1 2.78 -9.16 -19.79
C MET A 1 2.02 -8.42 -18.71
N ASN A 2 1.29 -9.14 -17.89
CA ASN A 2 0.49 -8.51 -16.83
C ASN A 2 1.33 -8.39 -15.56
N ILE A 3 1.34 -7.18 -15.02
CA ILE A 3 1.95 -6.94 -13.73
C ILE A 3 0.97 -7.41 -12.65
N ALA A 4 1.47 -8.08 -11.62
CA ALA A 4 0.64 -8.54 -10.52
C ALA A 4 -0.09 -7.35 -9.86
N PRO A 5 -1.31 -7.55 -9.37
CA PRO A 5 -2.05 -6.47 -8.73
C PRO A 5 -1.32 -5.90 -7.52
N VAL A 6 -1.50 -4.60 -7.30
CA VAL A 6 -0.94 -3.90 -6.15
C VAL A 6 -2.08 -3.49 -5.23
N MET A 7 -1.96 -3.79 -3.96
CA MET A 7 -2.89 -3.29 -2.95
C MET A 7 -2.33 -2.03 -2.33
N VAL A 8 -3.15 -0.98 -2.24
CA VAL A 8 -2.77 0.26 -1.56
C VAL A 8 -3.68 0.43 -0.35
N VAL A 9 -3.10 0.38 0.84
CA VAL A 9 -3.83 0.53 2.09
C VAL A 9 -3.65 1.97 2.59
N GLY A 10 -4.73 2.70 2.64
CA GLY A 10 -4.74 4.13 2.96
C GLY A 10 -4.84 4.95 1.68
N LEU A 11 -5.97 5.64 1.52
CA LEU A 11 -6.29 6.38 0.30
C LEU A 11 -6.37 7.89 0.55
N GLY A 12 -5.49 8.38 1.43
CA GLY A 12 -5.27 9.81 1.59
C GLY A 12 -4.46 10.36 0.41
N ARG A 13 -3.90 11.55 0.55
CA ARG A 13 -3.16 12.20 -0.55
C ARG A 13 -2.09 11.34 -1.17
N PHE A 14 -1.23 10.79 -0.32
CA PHE A 14 -0.12 9.98 -0.80
C PHE A 14 -0.63 8.71 -1.47
N GLY A 15 -1.52 7.99 -0.78
CA GLY A 15 -2.04 6.71 -1.27
C GLY A 15 -2.79 6.84 -2.58
N ILE A 16 -3.68 7.85 -2.70
CA ILE A 16 -4.44 8.02 -3.94
C ILE A 16 -3.56 8.49 -5.10
N SER A 17 -2.58 9.35 -4.83
CA SER A 17 -1.63 9.80 -5.85
C SER A 17 -0.83 8.61 -6.40
N LEU A 18 -0.33 7.76 -5.49
CA LEU A 18 0.41 6.56 -5.85
C LEU A 18 -0.46 5.59 -6.64
N ALA A 19 -1.66 5.30 -6.12
CA ALA A 19 -2.59 4.36 -6.75
C ALA A 19 -3.03 4.83 -8.13
N SER A 20 -3.34 6.11 -8.27
CA SER A 20 -3.76 6.72 -9.53
C SER A 20 -2.65 6.62 -10.58
N GLU A 21 -1.41 6.87 -10.19
CA GLU A 21 -0.26 6.77 -11.10
C GLU A 21 -0.04 5.32 -11.55
N LEU A 22 -0.15 4.36 -10.64
CA LEU A 22 -0.04 2.94 -10.98
C LEU A 22 -1.14 2.55 -11.96
N THR A 23 -2.37 2.95 -11.70
CA THR A 23 -3.51 2.64 -12.57
C THR A 23 -3.30 3.24 -13.98
N SER A 24 -2.81 4.47 -14.07
CA SER A 24 -2.53 5.08 -15.38
C SER A 24 -1.43 4.36 -16.15
N ASN A 25 -0.61 3.58 -15.49
CA ASN A 25 0.44 2.78 -16.12
C ASN A 25 0.00 1.33 -16.36
N GLY A 26 -1.29 1.05 -16.25
CA GLY A 26 -1.84 -0.27 -16.57
C GLY A 26 -1.77 -1.30 -15.46
N VAL A 27 -1.46 -0.89 -14.24
CA VAL A 27 -1.41 -1.80 -13.09
C VAL A 27 -2.79 -1.89 -12.46
N GLU A 28 -3.23 -3.10 -12.17
CA GLU A 28 -4.46 -3.29 -11.39
C GLU A 28 -4.19 -2.89 -9.94
N VAL A 29 -5.02 -2.00 -9.40
CA VAL A 29 -4.87 -1.51 -8.03
C VAL A 29 -6.14 -1.77 -7.23
N LEU A 30 -5.96 -2.46 -6.11
CA LEU A 30 -7.00 -2.61 -5.09
C LEU A 30 -6.70 -1.59 -3.99
N GLY A 31 -7.56 -0.59 -3.87
CA GLY A 31 -7.45 0.41 -2.81
C GLY A 31 -8.27 0.00 -1.59
N VAL A 32 -7.70 0.17 -0.42
CA VAL A 32 -8.34 -0.18 0.85
C VAL A 32 -8.27 0.99 1.81
N ASP A 33 -9.40 1.35 2.39
CA ASP A 33 -9.45 2.39 3.43
C ASP A 33 -10.62 2.08 4.36
N SER A 34 -10.49 2.43 5.63
CA SER A 34 -11.57 2.22 6.60
C SER A 34 -12.69 3.25 6.48
N ASN A 35 -12.43 4.36 5.81
CA ASN A 35 -13.38 5.47 5.64
C ASN A 35 -14.17 5.30 4.34
N ALA A 36 -15.49 5.05 4.45
CA ALA A 36 -16.34 4.81 3.31
C ALA A 36 -16.40 5.99 2.34
N LYS A 37 -16.33 7.22 2.84
CA LYS A 37 -16.34 8.42 1.99
C LYS A 37 -15.08 8.48 1.13
N VAL A 38 -13.93 8.22 1.75
CA VAL A 38 -12.64 8.20 1.05
C VAL A 38 -12.66 7.14 -0.05
N VAL A 39 -13.19 5.96 0.26
CA VAL A 39 -13.31 4.87 -0.72
C VAL A 39 -14.17 5.29 -1.91
N ARG A 40 -15.32 5.90 -1.65
CA ARG A 40 -16.22 6.36 -2.74
C ARG A 40 -15.54 7.39 -3.63
N GLU A 41 -14.82 8.34 -3.02
CA GLU A 41 -14.15 9.40 -3.78
C GLU A 41 -12.96 8.88 -4.57
N SER A 42 -12.33 7.82 -4.09
CA SER A 42 -11.14 7.24 -4.73
C SER A 42 -11.47 6.24 -5.82
N ALA A 43 -12.62 5.58 -5.72
CA ALA A 43 -12.99 4.48 -6.62
C ALA A 43 -12.83 4.77 -8.12
N PRO A 44 -13.17 5.98 -8.64
CA PRO A 44 -13.00 6.25 -10.07
C PRO A 44 -11.57 6.19 -10.57
N PHE A 45 -10.59 6.28 -9.69
CA PHE A 45 -9.17 6.32 -10.04
C PHE A 45 -8.46 4.97 -9.87
N LEU A 46 -9.20 3.94 -9.45
CA LEU A 46 -8.64 2.64 -9.11
C LEU A 46 -9.35 1.54 -9.88
N THR A 47 -8.74 0.36 -9.92
CA THR A 47 -9.40 -0.82 -10.49
C THR A 47 -10.54 -1.25 -9.58
N GLU A 48 -10.29 -1.27 -8.26
CA GLU A 48 -11.29 -1.62 -7.26
C GLU A 48 -10.95 -0.89 -5.96
N ALA A 49 -11.96 -0.49 -5.21
CA ALA A 49 -11.77 0.14 -3.90
C ALA A 49 -12.75 -0.47 -2.91
N VAL A 50 -12.25 -0.83 -1.73
CA VAL A 50 -13.07 -1.48 -0.70
C VAL A 50 -12.91 -0.79 0.64
N VAL A 51 -13.98 -0.83 1.45
CA VAL A 51 -13.96 -0.37 2.83
C VAL A 51 -13.56 -1.55 3.70
N ALA A 52 -12.43 -1.43 4.39
CA ALA A 52 -11.99 -2.45 5.32
C ALA A 52 -11.02 -1.85 6.33
N ASP A 53 -10.99 -2.44 7.52
CA ASP A 53 -10.05 -2.08 8.57
C ASP A 53 -8.86 -3.04 8.50
N ALA A 54 -7.75 -2.58 7.93
CA ALA A 54 -6.56 -3.41 7.75
C ALA A 54 -5.79 -3.66 9.05
N THR A 55 -6.17 -3.02 10.16
CA THR A 55 -5.62 -3.34 11.47
C THR A 55 -6.20 -4.64 12.02
N ASP A 56 -7.33 -5.08 11.44
CA ASP A 56 -7.97 -6.35 11.77
C ASP A 56 -7.44 -7.42 10.81
N ALA A 57 -6.69 -8.39 11.35
CA ALA A 57 -6.07 -9.43 10.54
C ALA A 57 -7.08 -10.27 9.76
N ASP A 58 -8.25 -10.53 10.34
CA ASP A 58 -9.29 -11.31 9.66
C ASP A 58 -9.89 -10.54 8.49
N ALA A 59 -10.15 -9.25 8.68
CA ALA A 59 -10.67 -8.41 7.60
C ALA A 59 -9.66 -8.34 6.44
N LEU A 60 -8.41 -8.20 6.77
CA LEU A 60 -7.34 -8.14 5.78
C LEU A 60 -7.23 -9.46 5.00
N ALA A 61 -7.31 -10.60 5.70
CA ALA A 61 -7.24 -11.92 5.08
C ALA A 61 -8.40 -12.14 4.08
N GLN A 62 -9.57 -11.58 4.35
CA GLN A 62 -10.74 -11.71 3.47
C GLN A 62 -10.59 -10.94 2.15
N LEU A 63 -9.58 -10.10 2.02
CA LEU A 63 -9.33 -9.33 0.80
C LEU A 63 -8.53 -10.11 -0.26
N GLY A 64 -8.26 -11.39 -0.03
CA GLY A 64 -7.53 -12.21 -0.99
C GLY A 64 -6.03 -11.92 -1.01
N LEU A 65 -5.45 -11.67 0.16
CA LEU A 65 -4.04 -11.33 0.30
C LEU A 65 -3.08 -12.34 -0.29
N GLU A 66 -3.46 -13.60 -0.33
CA GLU A 66 -2.63 -14.67 -0.88
C GLU A 66 -2.31 -14.49 -2.36
N ASP A 67 -3.18 -13.75 -3.08
CA ASP A 67 -2.97 -13.46 -4.50
C ASP A 67 -2.28 -12.11 -4.72
N ILE A 68 -1.98 -11.38 -3.65
CA ILE A 68 -1.37 -10.05 -3.71
C ILE A 68 0.11 -10.18 -3.36
N LYS A 69 0.96 -9.75 -4.29
CA LYS A 69 2.43 -9.79 -4.10
C LYS A 69 3.00 -8.47 -3.63
N HIS A 70 2.35 -7.36 -3.96
CA HIS A 70 2.85 -6.03 -3.67
C HIS A 70 1.79 -5.25 -2.90
N VAL A 71 2.15 -4.76 -1.71
CA VAL A 71 1.27 -3.93 -0.90
C VAL A 71 1.99 -2.65 -0.52
N VAL A 72 1.33 -1.52 -0.70
CA VAL A 72 1.83 -0.22 -0.24
C VAL A 72 0.96 0.23 0.93
N LEU A 73 1.56 0.36 2.08
CA LEU A 73 0.90 0.86 3.28
C LEU A 73 1.09 2.37 3.33
N ALA A 74 0.02 3.08 3.03
CA ALA A 74 0.04 4.54 2.91
C ALA A 74 -0.87 5.21 3.96
N VAL A 75 -1.03 4.56 5.10
CA VAL A 75 -1.83 5.11 6.21
C VAL A 75 -1.22 6.42 6.69
N GLY A 76 -2.06 7.41 6.92
CA GLY A 76 -1.62 8.77 7.24
C GLY A 76 -0.97 8.91 8.62
N ASN A 77 -1.54 9.76 9.49
CA ASN A 77 -0.89 10.17 10.73
C ASN A 77 -1.12 9.23 11.91
N GLN A 78 -1.75 8.09 11.70
CA GLN A 78 -2.07 7.15 12.77
C GLN A 78 -0.97 6.10 12.91
N LEU A 79 -0.05 6.37 13.81
CA LEU A 79 1.11 5.50 14.04
C LEU A 79 0.69 4.07 14.41
N GLU A 80 -0.25 3.93 15.34
CA GLU A 80 -0.72 2.63 15.79
C GLU A 80 -1.31 1.82 14.64
N ALA A 81 -2.20 2.44 13.84
CA ALA A 81 -2.80 1.76 12.70
C ALA A 81 -1.76 1.31 11.68
N SER A 82 -0.75 2.15 11.44
CA SER A 82 0.34 1.83 10.53
C SER A 82 1.12 0.60 11.01
N ILE A 83 1.48 0.57 12.28
CA ILE A 83 2.26 -0.53 12.85
C ILE A 83 1.47 -1.82 12.87
N LEU A 84 0.22 -1.79 13.29
CA LEU A 84 -0.63 -2.98 13.33
C LEU A 84 -0.85 -3.54 11.93
N THR A 85 -1.13 -2.68 10.97
CA THR A 85 -1.32 -3.12 9.59
C THR A 85 -0.04 -3.72 9.01
N ALA A 86 1.10 -3.07 9.25
CA ALA A 86 2.39 -3.58 8.78
C ALA A 86 2.66 -4.98 9.36
N SER A 87 2.42 -5.14 10.66
CA SER A 87 2.59 -6.43 11.31
C SER A 87 1.70 -7.50 10.68
N ASN A 88 0.44 -7.18 10.43
CA ASN A 88 -0.50 -8.11 9.80
C ASN A 88 -0.04 -8.53 8.40
N LEU A 89 0.45 -7.56 7.60
CA LEU A 89 0.91 -7.84 6.25
C LEU A 89 2.14 -8.75 6.26
N ILE A 90 3.09 -8.48 7.12
CA ILE A 90 4.31 -9.28 7.21
C ILE A 90 3.99 -10.69 7.71
N GLU A 91 3.16 -10.82 8.73
CA GLU A 91 2.75 -12.13 9.25
C GLU A 91 1.98 -12.95 8.23
N SER A 92 1.24 -12.28 7.35
CA SER A 92 0.50 -12.95 6.27
C SER A 92 1.41 -13.42 5.14
N GLY A 93 2.68 -13.09 5.17
CA GLY A 93 3.64 -13.56 4.18
C GLY A 93 3.66 -12.78 2.87
N VAL A 94 3.16 -11.55 2.84
CA VAL A 94 3.23 -10.71 1.63
C VAL A 94 4.69 -10.50 1.25
N PRO A 95 5.08 -10.86 0.01
CA PRO A 95 6.51 -10.85 -0.36
C PRO A 95 7.12 -9.47 -0.56
N ASP A 96 6.31 -8.44 -0.82
CA ASP A 96 6.82 -7.10 -1.09
C ASP A 96 5.93 -6.06 -0.43
N VAL A 97 6.36 -5.57 0.73
CA VAL A 97 5.62 -4.56 1.50
C VAL A 97 6.39 -3.25 1.50
N TRP A 98 5.73 -2.21 1.03
CA TRP A 98 6.20 -0.83 1.06
C TRP A 98 5.40 -0.09 2.11
N ALA A 99 6.01 0.80 2.86
CA ALA A 99 5.29 1.56 3.87
C ALA A 99 5.79 3.00 3.94
N LYS A 100 4.83 3.91 4.07
CA LYS A 100 5.08 5.32 4.30
C LYS A 100 5.44 5.52 5.78
N ALA A 101 6.54 6.21 6.04
CA ALA A 101 6.93 6.57 7.40
C ALA A 101 6.78 8.08 7.61
N ASN A 102 6.28 8.45 8.78
CA ASN A 102 6.06 9.86 9.12
C ASN A 102 7.23 10.46 9.91
N SER A 103 8.18 9.64 10.32
CA SER A 103 9.37 10.07 11.07
C SER A 103 10.46 9.02 10.93
N GLU A 104 11.68 9.38 11.34
CA GLU A 104 12.79 8.43 11.36
C GLU A 104 12.50 7.26 12.32
N ALA A 105 11.92 7.55 13.48
CA ALA A 105 11.58 6.52 14.46
C ALA A 105 10.52 5.56 13.91
N HIS A 106 9.49 6.10 13.25
CA HIS A 106 8.44 5.30 12.61
C HIS A 106 9.07 4.37 11.55
N GLY A 107 9.93 4.93 10.71
CA GLY A 107 10.61 4.15 9.68
C GLY A 107 11.46 3.02 10.25
N ARG A 108 12.14 3.28 11.37
CA ARG A 108 12.95 2.28 12.05
C ARG A 108 12.10 1.12 12.57
N ILE A 109 10.94 1.42 13.15
CA ILE A 109 10.01 0.40 13.64
C ILE A 109 9.48 -0.45 12.47
N LEU A 110 9.11 0.19 11.37
CA LEU A 110 8.64 -0.53 10.19
C LEU A 110 9.69 -1.51 9.66
N LYS A 111 10.94 -1.07 9.63
CA LYS A 111 12.04 -1.95 9.21
C LYS A 111 12.23 -3.11 10.15
N GLN A 112 12.11 -2.88 11.46
CA GLN A 112 12.21 -3.94 12.46
C GLN A 112 11.11 -4.97 12.33
N LEU A 113 9.93 -4.56 11.85
CA LEU A 113 8.82 -5.47 11.59
C LEU A 113 9.02 -6.31 10.33
N GLY A 114 9.98 -5.97 9.50
CA GLY A 114 10.26 -6.68 8.27
C GLY A 114 9.73 -6.03 7.00
N VAL A 115 9.28 -4.77 7.07
CA VAL A 115 8.85 -4.03 5.88
C VAL A 115 10.03 -3.90 4.92
N HIS A 116 9.79 -4.22 3.65
CA HIS A 116 10.84 -4.32 2.66
C HIS A 116 11.35 -2.97 2.16
N HIS A 117 10.43 -1.99 2.03
CA HIS A 117 10.78 -0.66 1.55
C HIS A 117 10.05 0.40 2.38
N VAL A 118 10.81 1.27 3.02
CA VAL A 118 10.25 2.39 3.79
C VAL A 118 10.49 3.67 3.01
N VAL A 119 9.42 4.45 2.79
CA VAL A 119 9.48 5.72 2.06
C VAL A 119 9.06 6.87 2.95
N HIS A 120 9.61 8.07 2.68
CA HIS A 120 9.36 9.27 3.46
C HIS A 120 8.70 10.33 2.57
N PRO A 121 7.43 10.69 2.81
CA PRO A 121 6.70 11.60 1.91
C PRO A 121 7.31 12.98 1.78
N GLU A 122 8.06 13.44 2.76
CA GLU A 122 8.74 14.73 2.66
C GLU A 122 9.85 14.73 1.61
N ARG A 123 10.33 13.57 1.20
CA ARG A 123 11.35 13.39 0.16
C ARG A 123 10.80 12.75 -1.09
N ASP A 124 9.72 11.96 -0.93
CA ASP A 124 9.17 11.14 -1.99
C ASP A 124 7.68 11.41 -2.16
N THR A 125 7.26 11.81 -3.36
CA THR A 125 5.84 11.96 -3.66
C THR A 125 5.23 10.59 -3.98
N GLY A 126 3.90 10.49 -3.89
CA GLY A 126 3.20 9.26 -4.27
C GLY A 126 3.47 8.88 -5.72
N ARG A 127 3.50 9.85 -6.61
CA ARG A 127 3.82 9.63 -8.03
C ARG A 127 5.23 9.05 -8.19
N ARG A 128 6.20 9.63 -7.48
CA ARG A 128 7.60 9.18 -7.55
C ARG A 128 7.76 7.76 -7.00
N VAL A 129 7.09 7.46 -5.90
CA VAL A 129 7.10 6.12 -5.32
C VAL A 129 6.45 5.11 -6.26
N ALA A 130 5.37 5.51 -6.95
CA ALA A 130 4.74 4.66 -7.95
C ALA A 130 5.71 4.30 -9.07
N HIS A 131 6.49 5.27 -9.57
CA HIS A 131 7.48 5.04 -10.61
C HIS A 131 8.61 4.12 -10.13
N LEU A 132 9.04 4.29 -8.89
CA LEU A 132 10.05 3.42 -8.30
C LEU A 132 9.53 1.99 -8.18
N LEU A 133 8.31 1.82 -7.72
CA LEU A 133 7.67 0.51 -7.60
C LEU A 133 7.57 -0.16 -8.97
N LEU A 134 7.13 0.58 -10.00
CA LEU A 134 7.03 0.07 -11.37
C LEU A 134 8.39 -0.42 -11.88
N SER A 135 9.44 0.34 -11.62
CA SER A 135 10.80 -0.01 -12.02
C SER A 135 11.22 -1.36 -11.42
N LEU A 136 10.96 -1.55 -10.14
CA LEU A 136 11.35 -2.77 -9.43
C LEU A 136 10.49 -3.97 -9.82
N ILE A 137 9.19 -3.76 -10.05
CA ILE A 137 8.28 -4.81 -10.52
C ILE A 137 8.71 -5.31 -11.89
N HIS A 138 9.01 -4.39 -12.80
CA HIS A 138 9.45 -4.76 -14.16
C HIS A 138 10.73 -5.57 -14.14
N ILE A 139 11.65 -5.26 -13.25
CA ILE A 139 12.89 -6.00 -13.11
C ILE A 139 12.64 -7.40 -12.57
N SER A 140 11.70 -7.57 -11.66
CA SER A 140 11.39 -8.85 -11.02
C SER A 140 10.47 -9.74 -11.85
N GLU A 141 9.78 -9.21 -12.88
CA GLU A 141 8.91 -9.98 -13.75
C GLU A 141 9.72 -10.56 -14.92
N PRO A 142 9.70 -11.88 -15.10
CA PRO A 142 10.44 -12.51 -16.22
C PRO A 142 9.81 -12.25 -17.57
#